data_a7eb17c114c8d8b86446e9aaefd23d6b
#
_entry.id   a7eb17c114c8d8b86446e9aaefd23d6b
#
_cell.length_a   1.000
_cell.length_b   1.000
_cell.length_c   1.000
_cell.angle_alpha   90.00
_cell.angle_beta   90.00
_cell.angle_gamma   90.00
#
_symmetry.space_group_name_H-M   'P 1'
#
loop_
_entity.id
_entity.type
_entity.pdbx_description
1 polymer ?
#
loop_
_entity_poly.entity_id
_entity_poly.type
_entity_poly.pdbx_seq_one_letter_code
_entity_poly.pdbx_strand_id
1 'polypeptide(L)' 'MKGGANMEYEMTRDEMLKYEIDYFVNLMRIKNAQNCTNSELEYQIKVQRNKLAALGINTSNYEID' A
#
# COMPACT_ATOMS: atom_id res chain seq x y z
N MET A 1 29.05 -2.06 13.68
CA MET A 1 28.21 -2.12 13.46
C MET A 1 27.45 -2.31 13.54
N LYS A 2 27.85 -2.30 13.57
CA LYS A 2 27.05 -2.42 13.64
C LYS A 2 25.97 -2.86 13.44
N GLY A 3 25.96 -3.40 13.17
CA GLY A 3 24.78 -4.13 12.73
C GLY A 3 23.59 -3.88 13.59
N GLY A 4 23.81 -3.75 14.81
CA GLY A 4 22.74 -3.47 15.74
C GLY A 4 21.98 -2.19 15.45
N ALA A 5 22.68 -1.23 14.92
CA ALA A 5 22.04 0.04 14.59
C ALA A 5 20.96 -0.14 13.56
N ASN A 6 21.14 -1.07 12.64
CA ASN A 6 20.14 -1.31 11.60
C ASN A 6 18.85 -1.85 12.17
N MET A 7 18.93 -2.57 13.26
CA MET A 7 17.75 -3.15 13.88
C MET A 7 16.77 -2.08 14.34
N GLU A 8 17.29 -0.93 14.69
CA GLU A 8 16.43 0.15 15.18
C GLU A 8 15.51 0.70 14.10
N TYR A 9 15.87 0.51 12.85
CA TYR A 9 15.13 1.08 11.74
C TYR A 9 14.29 0.05 11.02
N GLU A 10 14.32 -1.18 11.49
CA GLU A 10 13.52 -2.21 10.88
C GLU A 10 12.10 -2.13 11.40
N MET A 11 11.18 -2.07 10.48
CA MET A 11 9.77 -2.04 10.85
C MET A 11 9.32 -3.45 11.21
N THR A 12 8.42 -3.54 12.17
CA THR A 12 7.75 -4.81 12.43
C THR A 12 6.87 -5.13 11.23
N ARG A 13 6.44 -6.39 11.15
CA ARG A 13 5.52 -6.78 10.09
C ARG A 13 4.25 -5.94 10.14
N ASP A 14 3.72 -5.70 11.34
CA ASP A 14 2.49 -4.92 11.48
C ASP A 14 2.68 -3.49 10.99
N GLU A 15 3.82 -2.89 11.32
CA GLU A 15 4.10 -1.54 10.84
C GLU A 15 4.23 -1.49 9.33
N MET A 16 4.91 -2.48 8.76
CA MET A 16 5.05 -2.54 7.32
C MET A 16 3.69 -2.67 6.65
N LEU A 17 2.84 -3.57 7.17
CA LEU A 17 1.51 -3.77 6.60
C LEU A 17 0.69 -2.50 6.70
N LYS A 18 0.80 -1.79 7.81
CA LYS A 18 0.08 -0.53 7.96
C LYS A 18 0.47 0.48 6.89
N TYR A 19 1.77 0.63 6.64
CA TYR A 19 2.23 1.56 5.61
C TYR A 19 1.78 1.14 4.22
N GLU A 20 1.79 -0.16 3.96
CA GLU A 20 1.34 -0.64 2.66
C GLU A 20 -0.15 -0.41 2.46
N ILE A 21 -0.94 -0.63 3.51
CA ILE A 21 -2.37 -0.38 3.44
C ILE A 21 -2.63 1.11 3.28
N ASP A 22 -1.94 1.94 4.04
CA ASP A 22 -2.10 3.40 3.93
C ASP A 22 -1.79 3.88 2.52
N TYR A 23 -0.75 3.33 1.91
CA TYR A 23 -0.40 3.69 0.55
C TYR A 23 -1.52 3.30 -0.41
N PHE A 24 -2.07 2.10 -0.26
CA PHE A 24 -3.17 1.66 -1.10
C PHE A 24 -4.39 2.55 -0.95
N VAL A 25 -4.76 2.85 0.28
CA VAL A 25 -5.90 3.73 0.55
C VAL A 25 -5.68 5.10 -0.07
N ASN A 26 -4.46 5.61 0.03
CA ASN A 26 -4.13 6.91 -0.56
C ASN A 26 -4.29 6.88 -2.08
N LEU A 27 -3.85 5.78 -2.72
CA LEU A 27 -4.03 5.64 -4.16
C LEU A 27 -5.51 5.63 -4.53
N MET A 28 -6.33 4.93 -3.75
CA MET A 28 -7.77 4.88 -4.01
C MET A 28 -8.41 6.25 -3.85
N ARG A 29 -7.97 7.01 -2.87
CA ARG A 29 -8.50 8.37 -2.66
C ARG A 29 -8.16 9.27 -3.82
N ILE A 30 -6.95 9.15 -4.34
CA ILE A 30 -6.54 9.94 -5.50
C ILE A 30 -7.40 9.56 -6.70
N LYS A 31 -7.60 8.26 -6.89
CA LYS A 31 -8.42 7.79 -8.01
C LYS A 31 -9.83 8.38 -7.93
N ASN A 32 -10.43 8.36 -6.74
CA ASN A 32 -11.79 8.84 -6.56
C ASN A 32 -11.90 10.36 -6.72
N ALA A 33 -10.81 11.07 -6.44
CA ALA A 33 -10.79 12.52 -6.60
C ALA A 33 -10.65 12.94 -8.05
N GLN A 34 -10.12 12.07 -8.90
CA GLN A 34 -9.93 12.36 -10.32
C GLN A 34 -11.14 11.82 -11.09
N ASN A 35 -11.68 12.66 -11.94
CA ASN A 35 -12.87 12.26 -12.72
C ASN A 35 -12.48 11.67 -14.08
N CYS A 36 -11.21 11.49 -14.33
CA CYS A 36 -10.77 10.94 -15.61
C CYS A 36 -9.86 9.73 -15.35
N THR A 37 -9.75 8.90 -16.37
CA THR A 37 -8.88 7.72 -16.29
C THR A 37 -7.43 8.15 -16.30
N ASN A 38 -6.67 7.55 -15.40
CA ASN A 38 -5.23 7.74 -15.33
C ASN A 38 -4.59 6.36 -15.33
N SER A 39 -3.99 5.96 -16.45
CA SER A 39 -3.50 4.58 -16.59
C SER A 39 -2.34 4.30 -15.65
N GLU A 40 -1.51 5.30 -15.35
CA GLU A 40 -0.43 5.09 -14.39
C GLU A 40 -0.97 4.83 -13.00
N LEU A 41 -1.97 5.60 -12.59
CA LEU A 41 -2.60 5.41 -11.28
C LEU A 41 -3.27 4.05 -11.20
N GLU A 42 -3.98 3.65 -12.26
CA GLU A 42 -4.60 2.33 -12.28
C GLU A 42 -3.57 1.23 -12.16
N TYR A 43 -2.43 1.40 -12.82
CA TYR A 43 -1.35 0.43 -12.73
C TYR A 43 -0.81 0.34 -11.30
N GLN A 44 -0.58 1.48 -10.66
CA GLN A 44 -0.09 1.50 -9.28
C GLN A 44 -1.05 0.82 -8.32
N ILE A 45 -2.35 1.05 -8.52
CA ILE A 45 -3.37 0.43 -7.68
C ILE A 45 -3.33 -1.08 -7.87
N LYS A 46 -3.23 -1.54 -9.11
CA LYS A 46 -3.19 -2.97 -9.39
C LYS A 46 -1.98 -3.63 -8.74
N VAL A 47 -0.81 -3.01 -8.89
CA VAL A 47 0.42 -3.53 -8.31
C VAL A 47 0.30 -3.61 -6.79
N GLN A 48 -0.20 -2.56 -6.18
CA GLN A 48 -0.31 -2.52 -4.73
C GLN A 48 -1.35 -3.51 -4.23
N ARG A 49 -2.47 -3.67 -4.96
CA ARG A 49 -3.48 -4.67 -4.60
C ARG A 49 -2.87 -6.07 -4.60
N ASN A 50 -2.11 -6.38 -5.64
CA ASN A 50 -1.48 -7.70 -5.73
C ASN A 50 -0.48 -7.90 -4.61
N LYS A 51 0.26 -6.87 -4.26
CA LYS A 51 1.23 -6.94 -3.18
C LYS A 51 0.55 -7.23 -1.85
N LEU A 52 -0.55 -6.52 -1.57
CA LEU A 52 -1.29 -6.73 -0.34
C LEU A 52 -1.90 -8.13 -0.30
N ALA A 53 -2.42 -8.61 -1.42
CA ALA A 53 -2.96 -9.95 -1.49
C ALA A 53 -1.89 -10.99 -1.16
N ALA A 54 -0.67 -10.78 -1.66
CA ALA A 54 0.44 -11.68 -1.37
C ALA A 54 0.82 -11.64 0.10
N LEU A 55 0.54 -10.54 0.78
CA LEU A 55 0.80 -10.40 2.20
C LEU A 55 -0.37 -10.89 3.07
N GLY A 56 -1.42 -11.38 2.44
CA GLY A 56 -2.57 -11.91 3.16
C GLY A 56 -3.62 -10.87 3.52
N ILE A 57 -3.56 -9.71 2.89
CA ILE A 57 -4.50 -8.61 3.17
C ILE A 57 -5.62 -8.64 2.15
N ASN A 58 -6.85 -8.60 2.64
CA ASN A 58 -8.02 -8.50 1.77
C ASN A 58 -8.28 -7.02 1.49
N THR A 59 -7.99 -6.60 0.27
CA THR A 59 -8.08 -5.19 -0.09
C THR A 59 -9.50 -4.69 -0.29
N SER A 60 -10.47 -5.59 -0.39
CA SER A 60 -11.85 -5.16 -0.63
C SER A 60 -12.36 -4.25 0.48
N ASN A 61 -11.81 -4.37 1.69
CA ASN A 61 -12.20 -3.51 2.79
C ASN A 61 -11.69 -2.08 2.64
N TYR A 62 -10.75 -1.88 1.75
CA TYR A 62 -10.10 -0.58 1.58
C TYR A 62 -10.35 0.03 0.21
N GLU A 63 -11.10 -0.65 -0.64
CA GLU A 63 -11.43 -0.12 -1.96
C GLU A 63 -12.67 0.73 -1.82
N ILE A 64 -12.50 1.99 -2.15
CA ILE A 64 -13.56 2.98 -2.04
C ILE A 64 -14.08 3.29 -3.43
N ASP A 65 -15.36 3.17 -3.61
CA ASP A 65 -15.99 3.46 -4.92
C ASP A 65 -16.55 4.86 -4.98
#